data_e6811fa9c7580df5cf6c574bf4fef158
#
_entry.id   e6811fa9c7580df5cf6c574bf4fef158
#
_cell.length_a   1.000
_cell.length_b   1.000
_cell.length_c   1.000
_cell.angle_alpha   90.00
_cell.angle_beta   90.00
_cell.angle_gamma   90.00
#
_symmetry.space_group_name_H-M   'P 1'
#
loop_
_entity.id
_entity.type
_entity.pdbx_description
1 polymer ?
#
loop_
_entity_poly.entity_id
_entity_poly.type
_entity_poly.pdbx_seq_one_letter_code
_entity_poly.pdbx_strand_id
1 'polypeptide(L)'
;MSISPWSHPFVVAWSQLLLDSFHRWTGRELSARTGSPEEQAQSLFAAPFVVVSHGMESDPVLNYGNRVALDLWEMSWAQLTATPSRLTAEPISRDERARMLAVAEAQGYFSGYRGIRISSTGKRFTVEDATVWNVLNGRGIRVGQAATFARWTPVERKDSGGYVHNSTGP
;
A
#
# COMPACT_ATOMS: atom_id res chain seq x y z
N MET A 1 14.69 -23.76 -1.00
CA MET A 1 15.19 -22.45 -1.32
C MET A 1 14.08 -21.55 -1.75
N SER A 2 13.91 -20.46 -1.11
CA SER A 2 12.80 -19.58 -1.45
C SER A 2 13.18 -18.67 -2.59
N ILE A 3 12.26 -18.47 -3.50
CA ILE A 3 12.48 -17.59 -4.61
C ILE A 3 11.97 -16.22 -4.20
N SER A 4 12.76 -15.19 -4.46
CA SER A 4 12.34 -13.84 -4.13
C SER A 4 11.14 -13.47 -4.99
N PRO A 5 10.06 -12.97 -4.38
CA PRO A 5 8.85 -12.65 -5.16
C PRO A 5 9.11 -11.68 -6.29
N TRP A 6 10.02 -10.74 -6.09
CA TRP A 6 10.28 -9.71 -7.09
C TRP A 6 10.89 -10.25 -8.37
N SER A 7 11.44 -11.45 -8.35
CA SER A 7 12.11 -11.99 -9.55
C SER A 7 11.16 -12.74 -10.48
N HIS A 8 9.92 -12.98 -10.06
CA HIS A 8 8.96 -13.63 -10.93
C HIS A 8 8.61 -12.70 -12.09
N PRO A 9 8.59 -13.20 -13.34
CA PRO A 9 8.35 -12.32 -14.50
C PRO A 9 7.09 -11.48 -14.39
N PHE A 10 6.02 -12.03 -13.80
CA PHE A 10 4.78 -11.29 -13.64
C PHE A 10 4.98 -10.10 -12.68
N VAL A 11 5.77 -10.29 -11.64
CA VAL A 11 6.03 -9.24 -10.66
C VAL A 11 6.98 -8.20 -11.24
N VAL A 12 7.94 -8.62 -12.07
CA VAL A 12 8.81 -7.68 -12.75
C VAL A 12 7.98 -6.77 -13.65
N ALA A 13 7.05 -7.34 -14.40
CA ALA A 13 6.19 -6.55 -15.29
C ALA A 13 5.29 -5.62 -14.50
N TRP A 14 4.71 -6.10 -13.39
CA TRP A 14 3.85 -5.27 -12.56
C TRP A 14 4.65 -4.13 -11.93
N SER A 15 5.89 -4.41 -11.50
CA SER A 15 6.77 -3.38 -10.93
C SER A 15 7.01 -2.25 -11.93
N GLN A 16 7.17 -2.58 -13.21
CA GLN A 16 7.32 -1.55 -14.24
C GLN A 16 6.07 -0.67 -14.33
N LEU A 17 4.88 -1.28 -14.26
CA LEU A 17 3.64 -0.50 -14.29
C LEU A 17 3.51 0.40 -13.06
N LEU A 18 3.92 -0.08 -11.89
CA LEU A 18 3.91 0.72 -10.68
C LEU A 18 4.82 1.95 -10.85
N LEU A 19 6.03 1.72 -11.34
CA LEU A 19 7.02 2.79 -11.49
C LEU A 19 6.62 3.78 -12.57
N ASP A 20 6.17 3.27 -13.73
CA ASP A 20 5.78 4.11 -14.84
C ASP A 20 4.57 4.99 -14.49
N SER A 21 3.58 4.40 -13.82
CA SER A 21 2.37 5.13 -13.47
C SER A 21 2.65 6.20 -12.43
N PHE A 22 3.47 5.88 -11.43
CA PHE A 22 3.84 6.86 -10.41
C PHE A 22 4.52 8.06 -11.06
N HIS A 23 5.47 7.81 -11.96
CA HIS A 23 6.19 8.88 -12.63
C HIS A 23 5.24 9.70 -13.50
N ARG A 24 4.34 9.03 -14.20
CA ARG A 24 3.39 9.72 -15.07
C ARG A 24 2.53 10.72 -14.31
N TRP A 25 2.04 10.32 -13.12
CA TRP A 25 1.16 11.19 -12.36
C TRP A 25 1.89 12.26 -11.59
N THR A 26 3.03 11.92 -11.00
CA THR A 26 3.69 12.82 -10.04
C THR A 26 4.90 13.54 -10.62
N GLY A 27 5.43 13.09 -11.74
CA GLY A 27 6.67 13.63 -12.28
C GLY A 27 7.91 13.19 -11.51
N ARG A 28 7.74 12.32 -10.52
CA ARG A 28 8.86 11.86 -9.71
C ARG A 28 9.06 10.36 -9.88
N GLU A 29 10.26 9.88 -9.59
CA GLU A 29 10.52 8.46 -9.58
C GLU A 29 10.23 7.88 -8.22
N LEU A 30 9.55 6.76 -8.18
CA LEU A 30 9.25 6.09 -6.92
C LEU A 30 10.51 5.42 -6.37
N SER A 31 11.33 4.88 -7.26
CA SER A 31 12.53 4.16 -6.89
C SER A 31 13.49 4.24 -8.09
N ALA A 32 14.73 3.80 -7.89
CA ALA A 32 15.75 3.93 -8.93
C ALA A 32 15.36 3.19 -10.21
N ARG A 33 15.53 3.84 -11.34
CA ARG A 33 15.21 3.27 -12.65
C ARG A 33 16.48 2.84 -13.41
N THR A 34 17.58 2.58 -12.68
CA THR A 34 18.81 2.14 -13.28
C THR A 34 18.82 0.63 -13.45
N GLY A 35 19.47 0.16 -14.48
CA GLY A 35 19.59 -1.29 -14.70
C GLY A 35 18.41 -1.86 -15.47
N SER A 36 18.35 -3.19 -15.48
CA SER A 36 17.30 -3.92 -16.17
C SER A 36 15.97 -3.83 -15.40
N PRO A 37 14.86 -4.19 -16.03
CA PRO A 37 13.59 -4.27 -15.31
C PRO A 37 13.66 -5.16 -14.08
N GLU A 38 14.42 -6.25 -14.14
CA GLU A 38 14.59 -7.13 -12.98
C GLU A 38 15.31 -6.42 -11.85
N GLU A 39 16.35 -5.65 -12.19
CA GLU A 39 17.08 -4.90 -11.18
C GLU A 39 16.21 -3.80 -10.59
N GLN A 40 15.37 -3.18 -11.39
CA GLN A 40 14.44 -2.17 -10.90
C GLN A 40 13.38 -2.79 -9.99
N ALA A 41 12.90 -3.99 -10.32
CA ALA A 41 11.95 -4.69 -9.47
C ALA A 41 12.60 -5.05 -8.13
N GLN A 42 13.87 -5.44 -8.15
CA GLN A 42 14.59 -5.73 -6.92
C GLN A 42 14.74 -4.47 -6.06
N SER A 43 15.09 -3.34 -6.68
CA SER A 43 15.22 -2.07 -5.96
C SER A 43 13.92 -1.65 -5.34
N LEU A 44 12.80 -1.81 -6.05
CA LEU A 44 11.50 -1.44 -5.53
C LEU A 44 11.11 -2.35 -4.35
N PHE A 45 11.37 -3.65 -4.48
CA PHE A 45 11.04 -4.58 -3.41
C PHE A 45 11.87 -4.30 -2.16
N ALA A 46 13.10 -3.87 -2.31
CA ALA A 46 14.00 -3.59 -1.21
C ALA A 46 13.95 -2.14 -0.70
N ALA A 47 13.07 -1.32 -1.26
CA ALA A 47 13.00 0.09 -0.87
C ALA A 47 12.64 0.22 0.61
N PRO A 48 13.14 1.26 1.29
CA PRO A 48 12.92 1.42 2.74
C PRO A 48 11.58 2.01 3.12
N PHE A 49 10.67 2.13 2.19
CA PHE A 49 9.33 2.63 2.42
C PHE A 49 8.33 1.60 1.91
N VAL A 50 7.06 1.78 2.26
CA VAL A 50 6.01 0.82 1.87
C VAL A 50 5.53 1.09 0.45
N VAL A 51 5.37 0.02 -0.32
CA VAL A 51 4.65 0.05 -1.59
C VAL A 51 3.70 -1.13 -1.59
N VAL A 52 2.43 -0.89 -1.84
CA VAL A 52 1.41 -1.92 -1.86
C VAL A 52 0.41 -1.60 -2.97
N SER A 53 -0.16 -2.63 -3.59
CA SER A 53 -1.15 -2.39 -4.65
C SER A 53 -2.20 -3.50 -4.68
N HIS A 54 -3.29 -3.20 -5.36
CA HIS A 54 -4.35 -4.18 -5.61
C HIS A 54 -4.81 -4.08 -7.06
N GLY A 55 -5.56 -5.08 -7.50
CA GLY A 55 -6.08 -5.13 -8.85
C GLY A 55 -7.44 -4.48 -8.98
N MET A 56 -8.18 -4.88 -10.03
CA MET A 56 -9.44 -4.25 -10.38
C MET A 56 -10.65 -5.14 -10.10
N GLU A 57 -10.50 -6.16 -9.27
CA GLU A 57 -11.63 -7.01 -8.90
C GLU A 57 -12.70 -6.16 -8.19
N SER A 58 -13.94 -6.60 -8.20
CA SER A 58 -14.99 -5.87 -7.53
C SER A 58 -14.74 -5.77 -6.02
N ASP A 59 -14.14 -6.80 -5.43
CA ASP A 59 -13.59 -6.73 -4.06
C ASP A 59 -12.07 -6.84 -4.24
N PRO A 60 -11.37 -5.74 -4.37
CA PRO A 60 -9.97 -5.78 -4.78
C PRO A 60 -9.08 -6.60 -3.83
N VAL A 61 -8.23 -7.42 -4.43
CA VAL A 61 -7.28 -8.24 -3.69
C VAL A 61 -5.90 -7.65 -3.89
N LEU A 62 -5.10 -7.62 -2.83
CA LEU A 62 -3.74 -7.14 -2.93
C LEU A 62 -2.96 -8.04 -3.88
N ASN A 63 -2.13 -7.43 -4.72
CA ASN A 63 -1.33 -8.18 -5.68
C ASN A 63 0.15 -7.85 -5.61
N TYR A 64 0.53 -6.94 -4.73
CA TYR A 64 1.93 -6.57 -4.54
C TYR A 64 2.12 -5.93 -3.18
N GLY A 65 3.20 -6.27 -2.52
CA GLY A 65 3.68 -5.59 -1.34
C GLY A 65 5.19 -5.79 -1.30
N ASN A 66 5.95 -4.71 -1.12
CA ASN A 66 7.40 -4.85 -1.03
C ASN A 66 7.78 -5.37 0.36
N ARG A 67 9.08 -5.57 0.60
CA ARG A 67 9.53 -6.18 1.85
C ARG A 67 9.03 -5.43 3.08
N VAL A 68 9.12 -4.11 3.07
CA VAL A 68 8.67 -3.30 4.21
C VAL A 68 7.17 -3.47 4.42
N ALA A 69 6.39 -3.57 3.33
CA ALA A 69 4.96 -3.80 3.45
C ALA A 69 4.66 -5.18 4.06
N LEU A 70 5.36 -6.20 3.61
CA LEU A 70 5.16 -7.55 4.16
C LEU A 70 5.45 -7.58 5.65
N ASP A 71 6.54 -6.94 6.06
CA ASP A 71 6.90 -6.89 7.48
C ASP A 71 5.88 -6.11 8.29
N LEU A 72 5.44 -4.97 7.76
CA LEU A 72 4.50 -4.10 8.48
C LEU A 72 3.15 -4.77 8.68
N TRP A 73 2.63 -5.44 7.65
CA TRP A 73 1.36 -6.15 7.77
C TRP A 73 1.52 -7.55 8.35
N GLU A 74 2.75 -7.98 8.59
CA GLU A 74 3.05 -9.28 9.19
C GLU A 74 2.49 -10.41 8.35
N MET A 75 2.74 -10.35 7.06
CA MET A 75 2.26 -11.34 6.10
C MET A 75 3.38 -11.83 5.23
N SER A 76 3.30 -13.08 4.79
CA SER A 76 4.14 -13.56 3.72
C SER A 76 3.59 -13.03 2.40
N TRP A 77 4.37 -13.17 1.33
CA TRP A 77 3.90 -12.76 0.01
C TRP A 77 2.62 -13.51 -0.36
N ALA A 78 2.59 -14.83 -0.11
CA ALA A 78 1.42 -15.64 -0.45
C ALA A 78 0.19 -15.18 0.33
N GLN A 79 0.36 -14.83 1.60
CA GLN A 79 -0.75 -14.34 2.40
C GLN A 79 -1.24 -12.99 1.91
N LEU A 80 -0.32 -12.09 1.64
CA LEU A 80 -0.70 -10.74 1.22
C LEU A 80 -1.43 -10.78 -0.11
N THR A 81 -0.94 -11.56 -1.06
CA THR A 81 -1.55 -11.61 -2.39
C THR A 81 -2.83 -12.44 -2.44
N ALA A 82 -3.28 -12.93 -1.30
CA ALA A 82 -4.58 -13.59 -1.18
C ALA A 82 -5.53 -12.77 -0.29
N THR A 83 -5.13 -11.58 0.14
CA THR A 83 -5.88 -10.79 1.11
C THR A 83 -6.67 -9.68 0.40
N PRO A 84 -7.97 -9.60 0.63
CA PRO A 84 -8.73 -8.44 0.13
C PRO A 84 -8.21 -7.15 0.76
N SER A 85 -8.07 -6.14 -0.07
CA SER A 85 -7.51 -4.86 0.38
C SER A 85 -8.28 -4.27 1.56
N ARG A 86 -9.60 -4.44 1.59
CA ARG A 86 -10.42 -3.89 2.66
C ARG A 86 -10.06 -4.42 4.04
N LEU A 87 -9.43 -5.59 4.10
CA LEU A 87 -9.08 -6.19 5.39
C LEU A 87 -7.79 -5.62 5.98
N THR A 88 -7.11 -4.75 5.24
CA THR A 88 -5.85 -4.18 5.70
C THR A 88 -6.00 -2.78 6.26
N ALA A 89 -7.23 -2.29 6.35
CA ALA A 89 -7.48 -0.92 6.80
C ALA A 89 -8.79 -0.86 7.55
N GLU A 90 -8.93 0.16 8.39
CA GLU A 90 -10.22 0.45 9.01
C GLU A 90 -11.11 1.19 8.01
N PRO A 91 -12.42 1.01 8.09
CA PRO A 91 -13.32 1.72 7.20
C PRO A 91 -13.20 3.23 7.39
N ILE A 92 -13.29 3.95 6.28
CA ILE A 92 -13.31 5.41 6.33
C ILE A 92 -14.73 5.88 6.04
N SER A 93 -15.01 7.12 6.37
CA SER A 93 -16.35 7.65 6.14
C SER A 93 -16.66 7.70 4.66
N ARG A 94 -17.95 7.68 4.34
CA ARG A 94 -18.39 7.74 2.95
C ARG A 94 -17.95 9.03 2.28
N ASP A 95 -18.08 10.16 3.01
CA ASP A 95 -17.71 11.44 2.43
C ASP A 95 -16.24 11.52 2.12
N GLU A 96 -15.41 11.03 3.03
CA GLU A 96 -13.98 11.02 2.82
C GLU A 96 -13.61 10.13 1.64
N ARG A 97 -14.22 8.96 1.56
CA ARG A 97 -13.96 8.06 0.47
C ARG A 97 -14.37 8.65 -0.87
N ALA A 98 -15.54 9.30 -0.92
CA ALA A 98 -16.01 9.92 -2.14
C ALA A 98 -15.07 11.03 -2.59
N ARG A 99 -14.58 11.82 -1.63
CA ARG A 99 -13.65 12.89 -1.96
C ARG A 99 -12.34 12.35 -2.52
N MET A 100 -11.83 11.29 -1.91
CA MET A 100 -10.59 10.68 -2.39
C MET A 100 -10.76 10.10 -3.79
N LEU A 101 -11.88 9.43 -4.03
CA LEU A 101 -12.14 8.86 -5.34
C LEU A 101 -12.27 9.94 -6.41
N ALA A 102 -12.90 11.05 -6.06
CA ALA A 102 -13.06 12.15 -7.00
C ALA A 102 -11.71 12.76 -7.37
N VAL A 103 -10.82 12.93 -6.40
CA VAL A 103 -9.50 13.48 -6.67
C VAL A 103 -8.69 12.50 -7.53
N ALA A 104 -8.72 11.21 -7.21
CA ALA A 104 -7.98 10.23 -7.98
C ALA A 104 -8.51 10.14 -9.41
N GLU A 105 -9.82 10.31 -9.58
CA GLU A 105 -10.40 10.27 -10.91
C GLU A 105 -10.02 11.50 -11.71
N ALA A 106 -9.96 12.65 -11.07
CA ALA A 106 -9.65 13.89 -11.77
C ALA A 106 -8.18 14.00 -12.14
N GLN A 107 -7.26 13.54 -11.32
CA GLN A 107 -5.84 13.73 -11.59
C GLN A 107 -5.00 12.46 -11.54
N GLY A 108 -5.62 11.31 -11.34
CA GLY A 108 -4.92 10.02 -11.38
C GLY A 108 -4.24 9.61 -10.09
N TYR A 109 -4.09 10.52 -9.14
CA TYR A 109 -3.45 10.23 -7.86
C TYR A 109 -3.84 11.30 -6.84
N PHE A 110 -3.57 11.01 -5.55
CA PHE A 110 -3.64 12.04 -4.53
C PHE A 110 -2.60 11.75 -3.46
N SER A 111 -2.14 12.80 -2.78
CA SER A 111 -1.14 12.70 -1.74
C SER A 111 -1.71 13.20 -0.42
N GLY A 112 -0.95 13.02 0.65
CA GLY A 112 -1.38 13.52 1.94
C GLY A 112 -2.43 12.65 2.62
N TYR A 113 -2.58 11.41 2.17
CA TYR A 113 -3.56 10.51 2.78
C TYR A 113 -3.09 10.08 4.17
N ARG A 114 -4.02 10.09 5.12
CA ARG A 114 -3.76 9.63 6.46
C ARG A 114 -4.87 8.66 6.83
N GLY A 115 -4.53 7.53 7.40
CA GLY A 115 -5.54 6.55 7.77
C GLY A 115 -4.97 5.46 8.65
N ILE A 116 -5.85 4.66 9.24
CA ILE A 116 -5.43 3.57 10.11
C ILE A 116 -5.48 2.27 9.35
N ARG A 117 -4.40 1.50 9.45
CA ARG A 117 -4.24 0.19 8.84
C ARG A 117 -4.13 -0.85 9.94
N ILE A 118 -4.39 -2.11 9.58
CA ILE A 118 -4.40 -3.21 10.54
C ILE A 118 -3.59 -4.36 9.98
N SER A 119 -2.64 -4.89 10.76
CA SER A 119 -1.85 -6.03 10.34
C SER A 119 -2.60 -7.34 10.54
N SER A 120 -2.00 -8.44 10.08
CA SER A 120 -2.62 -9.76 10.19
C SER A 120 -2.75 -10.22 11.64
N THR A 121 -1.97 -9.66 12.56
CA THR A 121 -2.08 -10.00 13.97
C THR A 121 -2.90 -8.99 14.75
N GLY A 122 -3.52 -8.02 14.07
CA GLY A 122 -4.37 -7.05 14.72
C GLY A 122 -3.67 -5.79 15.19
N LYS A 123 -2.41 -5.61 14.85
CA LYS A 123 -1.71 -4.39 15.22
C LYS A 123 -2.17 -3.26 14.33
N ARG A 124 -2.56 -2.16 14.95
CA ARG A 124 -3.05 -1.00 14.22
C ARG A 124 -1.97 0.05 14.14
N PHE A 125 -1.90 0.73 13.02
CA PHE A 125 -0.93 1.80 12.83
C PHE A 125 -1.53 2.88 11.95
N THR A 126 -1.18 4.13 12.25
CA THR A 126 -1.62 5.28 11.45
C THR A 126 -0.58 5.53 10.38
N VAL A 127 -1.04 5.53 9.13
CA VAL A 127 -0.20 5.86 7.98
C VAL A 127 -0.30 7.35 7.77
N GLU A 128 0.83 8.00 7.49
CA GLU A 128 0.85 9.43 7.27
C GLU A 128 1.44 9.80 5.93
N ASP A 129 0.85 10.80 5.32
CA ASP A 129 1.36 11.39 4.08
C ASP A 129 1.53 10.36 2.96
N ALA A 130 0.57 9.49 2.82
CA ALA A 130 0.63 8.48 1.76
C ALA A 130 0.23 9.08 0.43
N THR A 131 0.82 8.56 -0.65
CA THR A 131 0.40 8.88 -2.01
C THR A 131 -0.27 7.65 -2.59
N VAL A 132 -1.47 7.85 -3.12
CA VAL A 132 -2.25 6.78 -3.75
C VAL A 132 -2.37 7.11 -5.22
N TRP A 133 -2.12 6.14 -6.10
CA TRP A 133 -2.19 6.43 -7.54
C TRP A 133 -2.80 5.26 -8.30
N ASN A 134 -3.40 5.61 -9.45
CA ASN A 134 -3.95 4.62 -10.35
C ASN A 134 -2.83 3.99 -11.17
N VAL A 135 -2.79 2.67 -11.22
CA VAL A 135 -1.80 1.94 -11.99
C VAL A 135 -2.37 1.74 -13.39
N LEU A 136 -1.62 2.17 -14.39
CA LEU A 136 -2.03 2.08 -15.79
C LEU A 136 -1.17 1.07 -16.53
N ASN A 137 -1.77 0.40 -17.52
CA ASN A 137 -1.01 -0.49 -18.38
C ASN A 137 -0.41 0.32 -19.56
N GLY A 138 0.24 -0.36 -20.49
CA GLY A 138 0.89 0.30 -21.61
C GLY A 138 -0.06 1.04 -22.53
N ARG A 139 -1.37 0.80 -22.43
CA ARG A 139 -2.37 1.50 -23.23
C ARG A 139 -3.00 2.64 -22.44
N GLY A 140 -2.53 2.92 -21.24
CA GLY A 140 -3.12 3.97 -20.41
C GLY A 140 -4.40 3.56 -19.74
N ILE A 141 -4.72 2.27 -19.68
CA ILE A 141 -5.93 1.77 -19.04
C ILE A 141 -5.62 1.43 -17.60
N ARG A 142 -6.50 1.82 -16.69
CA ARG A 142 -6.31 1.53 -15.28
C ARG A 142 -6.44 0.03 -15.02
N VAL A 143 -5.44 -0.54 -14.39
CA VAL A 143 -5.40 -1.96 -14.06
C VAL A 143 -5.26 -2.21 -12.58
N GLY A 144 -5.20 -1.17 -11.77
CA GLY A 144 -5.11 -1.31 -10.33
C GLY A 144 -4.94 0.03 -9.64
N GLN A 145 -4.65 -0.04 -8.35
CA GLN A 145 -4.36 1.15 -7.56
C GLN A 145 -3.26 0.79 -6.58
N ALA A 146 -2.39 1.74 -6.31
CA ALA A 146 -1.24 1.53 -5.44
C ALA A 146 -1.12 2.64 -4.43
N ALA A 147 -0.37 2.37 -3.37
CA ALA A 147 -0.09 3.36 -2.34
C ALA A 147 1.35 3.22 -1.88
N THR A 148 1.95 4.34 -1.52
CA THR A 148 3.29 4.36 -0.94
C THR A 148 3.30 5.33 0.23
N PHE A 149 4.03 4.97 1.29
CA PHE A 149 4.23 5.85 2.42
C PHE A 149 5.50 5.44 3.16
N ALA A 150 6.14 6.41 3.79
CA ALA A 150 7.40 6.20 4.50
C ALA A 150 7.26 6.38 6.01
N ARG A 151 6.12 6.87 6.48
CA ARG A 151 5.93 7.14 7.90
C ARG A 151 4.65 6.52 8.41
N TRP A 152 4.74 5.86 9.55
CA TRP A 152 3.57 5.31 10.23
C TRP A 152 3.87 5.27 11.72
N THR A 153 2.80 5.27 12.53
CA THR A 153 2.92 5.30 13.98
C THR A 153 1.98 4.26 14.57
N PRO A 154 2.44 3.40 15.45
CA PRO A 154 1.57 2.44 16.10
C PRO A 154 0.43 3.15 16.85
N VAL A 155 -0.77 2.57 16.78
CA VAL A 155 -1.89 3.08 17.52
C VAL A 155 -1.96 2.29 18.82
N GLU A 156 -1.91 3.01 19.96
CA GLU A 156 -1.95 2.32 21.20
C GLU A 156 -3.33 1.79 21.49
N ARG A 157 -3.39 0.73 22.30
CA ARG A 157 -4.65 0.16 22.64
C ARG A 157 -5.27 1.02 23.65
N LYS A 158 -5.78 2.12 23.23
CA LYS A 158 -6.30 3.03 24.16
C LYS A 158 -7.40 2.45 24.90
N ASP A 159 -8.05 1.50 24.39
CA ASP A 159 -9.08 0.99 25.15
C ASP A 159 -8.52 0.42 26.36
N SER A 160 -7.50 -0.32 26.29
CA SER A 160 -6.99 -0.90 27.47
C SER A 160 -6.53 0.19 28.38
N GLY A 161 -6.01 1.20 27.86
CA GLY A 161 -5.56 2.22 28.73
C GLY A 161 -6.73 2.91 29.27
N GLY A 162 -7.65 3.03 28.47
CA GLY A 162 -8.70 3.87 28.77
C GLY A 162 -9.33 3.51 30.01
N TYR A 163 -9.61 2.37 30.29
CA TYR A 163 -10.35 2.24 31.35
C TYR A 163 -9.89 1.60 32.45
N VAL A 164 -8.85 1.16 32.27
CA VAL A 164 -8.32 0.52 33.31
C VAL A 164 -8.35 1.31 34.49
N HIS A 165 -8.09 2.52 34.41
CA HIS A 165 -7.85 3.18 35.57
C HIS A 165 -9.03 3.71 36.21
N ASN A 166 -10.01 3.77 35.53
CA ASN A 166 -11.04 4.42 36.21
C ASN A 166 -11.54 3.60 37.25
N SER A 167 -11.25 2.47 37.21
CA SER A 167 -11.79 1.73 38.21
C SER A 167 -11.36 2.08 39.53
N THR A 168 -10.48 2.84 39.64
CA THR A 168 -10.04 3.00 40.91
C THR A 168 -10.74 3.97 41.63
N GLY A 169 -11.75 4.18 41.50
CA GLY A 169 -12.37 5.14 42.30
C GLY A 169 -12.25 4.74 43.70
N PRO A 170 -12.00 5.42 44.60
CA PRO A 170 -11.75 5.09 46.00
C PRO A 170 -12.88 4.45 46.68
#